data_e243b4dd0986a894a205c704452f353a
#
_entry.id   e243b4dd0986a894a205c704452f353a
#
_cell.length_a   1.000
_cell.length_b   1.000
_cell.length_c   1.000
_cell.angle_alpha   90.00
_cell.angle_beta   90.00
_cell.angle_gamma   90.00
#
_symmetry.space_group_name_H-M   'P 1'
#
loop_
_entity.id
_entity.type
_entity.pdbx_description
1 polymer ?
#
loop_
_entity_poly.entity_id
_entity_poly.type
_entity_poly.pdbx_seq_one_letter_code
_entity_poly.pdbx_strand_id
1 'polypeptide(L)'
;TKVIMSGAAVAALGASMAFGFAACGNGNSEGGITEFAIEGSTSMEEVMNHLIEAFQDKYYEENGVEITITPTYSGSGSGIQAAQDGRVAFGLASRALSDEESKVLESETICLDGIAVVVNPNCTLENVTKQDLINIYTVEGTTLGSVVRALRRESGSGTRSGFQEILGIEDEDLIQSEGFNQYDGTGALKEAIVQDEAATAIGYISMASVDSTVKALNYEGVEPTTENVKSGDYALQRPFVICYQDYDALDELVKEFIE
;
A
#
# COMPACT_ATOMS: atom_id res chain seq x y z
N THR A 1 28.96 57.86 21.50
CA THR A 1 29.24 56.50 21.98
C THR A 1 28.72 55.51 20.91
N LYS A 2 29.67 54.92 20.16
CA LYS A 2 29.39 53.91 19.14
C LYS A 2 29.29 52.55 19.82
N VAL A 3 28.17 51.82 19.64
CA VAL A 3 28.05 50.41 20.01
C VAL A 3 28.11 49.61 18.71
N ILE A 4 29.13 48.78 18.59
CA ILE A 4 29.33 47.83 17.51
C ILE A 4 28.61 46.55 17.90
N MET A 5 27.56 46.15 17.19
CA MET A 5 26.94 44.81 17.33
C MET A 5 27.57 43.87 16.32
N SER A 6 28.30 42.90 16.86
CA SER A 6 28.88 41.79 16.10
C SER A 6 27.81 40.75 15.83
N GLY A 7 27.51 40.52 14.57
CA GLY A 7 26.60 39.45 14.15
C GLY A 7 27.32 38.11 14.13
N ALA A 8 26.88 37.18 14.91
CA ALA A 8 27.29 35.78 14.82
C ALA A 8 26.40 35.06 13.81
N ALA A 9 26.98 34.65 12.70
CA ALA A 9 26.35 33.77 11.70
C ALA A 9 26.36 32.33 12.24
N VAL A 10 25.19 31.79 12.54
CA VAL A 10 25.04 30.38 12.84
C VAL A 10 24.92 29.65 11.51
N ALA A 11 25.98 28.96 11.11
CA ALA A 11 25.96 28.03 10.01
C ALA A 11 25.31 26.72 10.48
N ALA A 12 24.08 26.47 10.05
CA ALA A 12 23.44 25.17 10.21
C ALA A 12 24.08 24.20 9.21
N LEU A 13 24.96 23.33 9.69
CA LEU A 13 25.39 22.14 8.91
C LEU A 13 24.23 21.14 8.86
N GLY A 14 23.52 21.10 7.74
CA GLY A 14 22.66 19.99 7.38
C GLY A 14 23.53 18.77 7.08
N ALA A 15 23.55 17.80 8.00
CA ALA A 15 24.12 16.49 7.74
C ALA A 15 23.11 15.70 6.88
N SER A 16 23.24 15.77 5.57
CA SER A 16 22.66 14.78 4.65
C SER A 16 23.41 13.47 4.86
N MET A 17 22.79 12.53 5.56
CA MET A 17 23.23 11.14 5.54
C MET A 17 22.89 10.56 4.16
N ALA A 18 23.82 10.69 3.24
CA ALA A 18 23.85 9.84 2.06
C ALA A 18 24.29 8.45 2.55
N PHE A 19 23.38 7.49 2.55
CA PHE A 19 23.77 6.10 2.61
C PHE A 19 24.46 5.77 1.28
N GLY A 20 25.77 6.06 1.24
CA GLY A 20 26.63 5.59 0.19
C GLY A 20 26.88 4.10 0.42
N PHE A 21 26.47 3.28 -0.50
CA PHE A 21 27.03 1.94 -0.65
C PHE A 21 28.53 2.08 -0.85
N ALA A 22 29.29 1.94 0.21
CA ALA A 22 30.73 1.88 0.14
C ALA A 22 31.12 0.48 -0.28
N ALA A 23 31.18 0.24 -1.58
CA ALA A 23 31.96 -0.86 -2.12
C ALA A 23 33.46 -0.58 -1.83
N CYS A 24 33.98 -1.07 -0.73
CA CYS A 24 35.39 -1.12 -0.43
C CYS A 24 35.75 -2.51 0.04
N GLY A 25 36.35 -3.30 -0.84
CA GLY A 25 36.97 -4.55 -0.46
C GLY A 25 37.42 -5.33 -1.68
N ASN A 26 38.68 -5.13 -2.04
CA ASN A 26 39.37 -5.98 -2.99
C ASN A 26 39.53 -7.36 -2.36
N GLY A 27 38.69 -8.29 -2.73
CA GLY A 27 38.77 -9.70 -2.33
C GLY A 27 37.75 -10.46 -3.17
N ASN A 28 38.21 -11.45 -3.95
CA ASN A 28 37.36 -12.44 -4.58
C ASN A 28 36.43 -13.06 -3.51
N SER A 29 35.21 -12.59 -3.41
CA SER A 29 34.16 -13.32 -2.73
C SER A 29 33.06 -13.59 -3.77
N GLU A 30 32.93 -14.85 -4.12
CA GLU A 30 31.76 -15.45 -4.76
C GLU A 30 30.58 -15.45 -3.76
N GLY A 31 30.26 -14.31 -3.15
CA GLY A 31 29.16 -14.17 -2.21
C GLY A 31 28.20 -13.11 -2.72
N GLY A 32 26.96 -13.50 -3.06
CA GLY A 32 25.86 -12.59 -3.34
C GLY A 32 25.55 -11.68 -2.14
N ILE A 33 24.60 -10.78 -2.29
CA ILE A 33 24.11 -9.93 -1.18
C ILE A 33 23.43 -10.82 -0.12
N THR A 34 23.44 -10.36 1.13
CA THR A 34 22.68 -10.99 2.23
C THR A 34 21.57 -10.08 2.76
N GLU A 35 21.41 -8.92 2.14
CA GLU A 35 20.36 -7.96 2.53
C GLU A 35 19.84 -7.17 1.32
N PHE A 36 18.55 -6.87 1.33
CA PHE A 36 17.95 -5.95 0.39
C PHE A 36 16.72 -5.27 0.98
N ALA A 37 16.32 -4.13 0.39
CA ALA A 37 15.15 -3.37 0.79
C ALA A 37 14.05 -3.43 -0.27
N ILE A 38 12.80 -3.37 0.20
CA ILE A 38 11.60 -3.26 -0.61
C ILE A 38 10.73 -2.12 -0.09
N GLU A 39 9.98 -1.45 -0.96
CA GLU A 39 9.13 -0.34 -0.55
C GLU A 39 7.79 -0.37 -1.28
N GLY A 40 6.70 0.06 -0.62
CA GLY A 40 5.46 0.35 -1.34
C GLY A 40 4.16 0.15 -0.57
N SER A 41 3.24 -0.55 -1.17
CA SER A 41 1.84 -0.63 -0.76
C SER A 41 1.63 -1.06 0.70
N THR A 42 0.96 -0.22 1.48
CA THR A 42 0.51 -0.54 2.85
C THR A 42 -0.53 -1.67 2.90
N SER A 43 -1.20 -1.97 1.79
CA SER A 43 -2.16 -3.08 1.70
C SER A 43 -1.47 -4.44 1.58
N MET A 44 -0.19 -4.45 1.18
CA MET A 44 0.61 -5.67 1.04
C MET A 44 1.39 -6.02 2.31
N GLU A 45 1.33 -5.18 3.34
CA GLU A 45 2.12 -5.32 4.57
C GLU A 45 2.00 -6.71 5.20
N GLU A 46 0.77 -7.17 5.42
CA GLU A 46 0.53 -8.46 6.08
C GLU A 46 1.05 -9.64 5.22
N VAL A 47 0.72 -9.64 3.93
CA VAL A 47 1.15 -10.69 3.00
C VAL A 47 2.67 -10.70 2.87
N MET A 48 3.29 -9.52 2.69
CA MET A 48 4.75 -9.44 2.51
C MET A 48 5.52 -9.82 3.77
N ASN A 49 5.04 -9.43 4.96
CA ASN A 49 5.69 -9.84 6.20
C ASN A 49 5.71 -11.36 6.37
N HIS A 50 4.61 -12.05 6.03
CA HIS A 50 4.57 -13.52 6.07
C HIS A 50 5.50 -14.16 5.01
N LEU A 51 5.54 -13.61 3.79
CA LEU A 51 6.43 -14.12 2.74
C LEU A 51 7.91 -13.91 3.11
N ILE A 52 8.26 -12.75 3.67
CA ILE A 52 9.62 -12.43 4.13
C ILE A 52 10.04 -13.42 5.23
N GLU A 53 9.22 -13.59 6.26
CA GLU A 53 9.51 -14.52 7.36
C GLU A 53 9.72 -15.95 6.84
N ALA A 54 8.79 -16.44 6.02
CA ALA A 54 8.88 -17.79 5.46
C ALA A 54 10.11 -17.98 4.58
N PHE A 55 10.47 -16.98 3.78
CA PHE A 55 11.65 -17.05 2.92
C PHE A 55 12.96 -16.99 3.72
N GLN A 56 13.06 -16.12 4.73
CA GLN A 56 14.24 -16.02 5.59
C GLN A 56 14.49 -17.34 6.34
N ASP A 57 13.43 -17.95 6.88
CA ASP A 57 13.52 -19.25 7.57
C ASP A 57 13.97 -20.36 6.60
N LYS A 58 13.32 -20.46 5.43
CA LYS A 58 13.69 -21.44 4.39
C LYS A 58 15.14 -21.26 3.94
N TYR A 59 15.55 -20.03 3.65
CA TYR A 59 16.90 -19.73 3.17
C TYR A 59 17.96 -20.12 4.21
N TYR A 60 17.69 -19.84 5.49
CA TYR A 60 18.58 -20.25 6.58
C TYR A 60 18.67 -21.78 6.73
N GLU A 61 17.53 -22.49 6.64
CA GLU A 61 17.50 -23.96 6.71
C GLU A 61 18.30 -24.61 5.57
N GLU A 62 18.21 -24.06 4.36
CA GLU A 62 18.86 -24.62 3.16
C GLU A 62 20.33 -24.24 3.03
N ASN A 63 20.71 -23.01 3.40
CA ASN A 63 22.04 -22.44 3.13
C ASN A 63 22.88 -22.19 4.40
N GLY A 64 22.27 -22.18 5.59
CA GLY A 64 22.95 -21.87 6.85
C GLY A 64 23.39 -20.40 6.96
N VAL A 65 22.79 -19.49 6.15
CA VAL A 65 23.11 -18.07 6.06
C VAL A 65 21.90 -17.26 6.46
N GLU A 66 22.07 -16.31 7.39
CA GLU A 66 21.03 -15.34 7.72
C GLU A 66 20.97 -14.24 6.65
N ILE A 67 19.77 -13.93 6.18
CA ILE A 67 19.52 -12.84 5.25
C ILE A 67 18.55 -11.84 5.88
N THR A 68 18.58 -10.58 5.41
CA THR A 68 17.72 -9.51 5.89
C THR A 68 16.96 -8.86 4.75
N ILE A 69 15.64 -8.90 4.81
CA ILE A 69 14.77 -8.17 3.89
C ILE A 69 14.09 -7.05 4.68
N THR A 70 14.31 -5.79 4.27
CA THR A 70 13.79 -4.62 4.98
C THR A 70 12.60 -4.01 4.21
N PRO A 71 11.35 -4.22 4.64
CA PRO A 71 10.20 -3.62 4.02
C PRO A 71 9.94 -2.18 4.54
N THR A 72 9.47 -1.30 3.66
CA THR A 72 8.92 0.02 3.99
C THR A 72 7.55 0.17 3.35
N TYR A 73 6.51 0.32 4.16
CA TYR A 73 5.13 0.43 3.67
C TYR A 73 4.67 1.89 3.61
N SER A 74 4.94 2.55 2.47
CA SER A 74 4.76 3.99 2.22
C SER A 74 3.67 4.33 1.20
N GLY A 75 3.04 3.31 0.61
CA GLY A 75 2.03 3.42 -0.45
C GLY A 75 2.56 3.02 -1.83
N SER A 76 1.65 2.60 -2.72
CA SER A 76 2.01 2.05 -4.05
C SER A 76 2.80 3.04 -4.91
N GLY A 77 2.40 4.31 -4.93
CA GLY A 77 3.11 5.33 -5.69
C GLY A 77 4.56 5.52 -5.24
N SER A 78 4.81 5.51 -3.93
CA SER A 78 6.16 5.60 -3.36
C SER A 78 7.01 4.40 -3.71
N GLY A 79 6.43 3.18 -3.66
CA GLY A 79 7.12 1.95 -4.02
C GLY A 79 7.51 1.90 -5.49
N ILE A 80 6.58 2.27 -6.39
CA ILE A 80 6.85 2.37 -7.83
C ILE A 80 7.97 3.38 -8.09
N GLN A 81 7.91 4.56 -7.46
CA GLN A 81 8.96 5.57 -7.60
C GLN A 81 10.30 5.08 -7.04
N ALA A 82 10.30 4.34 -5.92
CA ALA A 82 11.52 3.78 -5.35
C ALA A 82 12.18 2.76 -6.27
N ALA A 83 11.37 1.92 -6.95
CA ALA A 83 11.85 0.99 -7.96
C ALA A 83 12.41 1.71 -9.19
N GLN A 84 11.73 2.74 -9.70
CA GLN A 84 12.21 3.57 -10.82
C GLN A 84 13.55 4.24 -10.52
N ASP A 85 13.72 4.72 -9.30
CA ASP A 85 14.95 5.38 -8.84
C ASP A 85 16.08 4.38 -8.51
N GLY A 86 15.82 3.07 -8.52
CA GLY A 86 16.78 2.03 -8.11
C GLY A 86 17.16 2.10 -6.63
N ARG A 87 16.28 2.64 -5.78
CA ARG A 87 16.52 2.76 -4.33
C ARG A 87 16.20 1.48 -3.55
N VAL A 88 15.45 0.56 -4.15
CA VAL A 88 15.02 -0.71 -3.59
C VAL A 88 15.19 -1.82 -4.62
N ALA A 89 15.24 -3.08 -4.17
CA ALA A 89 15.32 -4.24 -5.06
C ALA A 89 14.07 -4.32 -5.95
N PHE A 90 12.90 -4.14 -5.36
CA PHE A 90 11.62 -4.01 -6.08
C PHE A 90 10.62 -3.18 -5.28
N GLY A 91 9.68 -2.59 -6.01
CA GLY A 91 8.55 -1.84 -5.46
C GLY A 91 7.33 -2.74 -5.28
N LEU A 92 6.44 -2.35 -4.35
CA LEU A 92 5.18 -3.03 -4.06
C LEU A 92 4.01 -2.16 -4.50
N ALA A 93 3.14 -2.67 -5.35
CA ALA A 93 1.93 -1.96 -5.78
C ALA A 93 0.68 -2.81 -5.63
N SER A 94 -0.39 -2.21 -5.16
CA SER A 94 -1.72 -2.81 -5.04
C SER A 94 -2.66 -2.34 -6.16
N ARG A 95 -2.12 -2.19 -7.34
CA ARG A 95 -2.73 -1.95 -8.64
C ARG A 95 -1.77 -2.36 -9.75
N ALA A 96 -2.27 -2.53 -10.96
CA ALA A 96 -1.40 -2.64 -12.13
C ALA A 96 -0.55 -1.36 -12.32
N LEU A 97 0.57 -1.49 -12.97
CA LEU A 97 1.34 -0.34 -13.45
C LEU A 97 0.56 0.39 -14.55
N SER A 98 0.65 1.71 -14.58
CA SER A 98 0.14 2.50 -15.70
C SER A 98 0.99 2.28 -16.96
N ASP A 99 0.48 2.71 -18.11
CA ASP A 99 1.21 2.62 -19.39
C ASP A 99 2.56 3.35 -19.34
N GLU A 100 2.65 4.46 -18.59
CA GLU A 100 3.90 5.22 -18.45
C GLU A 100 4.89 4.51 -17.53
N GLU A 101 4.42 3.93 -16.41
CA GLU A 101 5.23 3.17 -15.48
C GLU A 101 5.79 1.88 -16.14
N SER A 102 4.96 1.20 -16.93
CA SER A 102 5.33 -0.02 -17.66
C SER A 102 6.34 0.18 -18.80
N LYS A 103 6.65 1.44 -19.17
CA LYS A 103 7.74 1.74 -20.12
C LYS A 103 9.12 1.63 -19.52
N VAL A 104 9.21 1.73 -18.18
CA VAL A 104 10.48 1.81 -17.45
C VAL A 104 10.61 0.78 -16.34
N LEU A 105 9.55 0.05 -16.04
CA LEU A 105 9.52 -1.03 -15.06
C LEU A 105 8.89 -2.28 -15.65
N GLU A 106 9.45 -3.41 -15.28
CA GLU A 106 8.81 -4.71 -15.39
C GLU A 106 7.98 -4.98 -14.13
N SER A 107 6.98 -5.86 -14.23
CA SER A 107 6.16 -6.20 -13.08
C SER A 107 5.59 -7.61 -13.16
N GLU A 108 5.40 -8.19 -11.97
CA GLU A 108 4.74 -9.48 -11.79
C GLU A 108 3.58 -9.36 -10.81
N THR A 109 2.48 -10.06 -11.13
CA THR A 109 1.34 -10.18 -10.23
C THR A 109 1.55 -11.36 -9.31
N ILE A 110 1.71 -11.10 -8.01
CA ILE A 110 1.90 -12.15 -7.01
C ILE A 110 0.58 -12.77 -6.53
N CYS A 111 -0.48 -11.98 -6.45
CA CYS A 111 -1.83 -12.47 -6.14
C CYS A 111 -2.91 -11.45 -6.50
N LEU A 112 -4.17 -11.86 -6.35
CA LEU A 112 -5.34 -10.96 -6.37
C LEU A 112 -5.76 -10.67 -4.93
N ASP A 113 -6.08 -9.41 -4.65
CA ASP A 113 -6.62 -8.92 -3.38
C ASP A 113 -8.01 -8.34 -3.58
N GLY A 114 -8.92 -8.66 -2.66
CA GLY A 114 -10.23 -8.03 -2.59
C GLY A 114 -10.11 -6.65 -1.90
N ILE A 115 -10.86 -5.66 -2.40
CA ILE A 115 -11.06 -4.39 -1.70
C ILE A 115 -12.32 -4.53 -0.86
N ALA A 116 -12.16 -4.69 0.46
CA ALA A 116 -13.28 -4.78 1.38
C ALA A 116 -13.83 -3.38 1.69
N VAL A 117 -15.12 -3.20 1.51
CA VAL A 117 -15.85 -2.02 2.03
C VAL A 117 -16.15 -2.27 3.50
N VAL A 118 -15.70 -1.37 4.38
CA VAL A 118 -15.74 -1.59 5.81
C VAL A 118 -16.46 -0.49 6.57
N VAL A 119 -17.13 -0.91 7.65
CA VAL A 119 -17.80 -0.05 8.63
C VAL A 119 -17.47 -0.53 10.05
N ASN A 120 -17.80 0.28 11.05
CA ASN A 120 -17.73 -0.17 12.45
C ASN A 120 -18.69 -1.36 12.68
N PRO A 121 -18.35 -2.37 13.50
CA PRO A 121 -19.21 -3.52 13.77
C PRO A 121 -20.61 -3.17 14.32
N ASN A 122 -20.79 -1.99 14.92
CA ASN A 122 -22.10 -1.50 15.37
C ASN A 122 -23.01 -1.04 14.21
N CYS A 123 -22.50 -0.93 12.98
CA CYS A 123 -23.31 -0.57 11.82
C CYS A 123 -24.27 -1.68 11.42
N THR A 124 -25.51 -1.33 11.14
CA THR A 124 -26.56 -2.28 10.71
C THR A 124 -26.56 -2.56 9.21
N LEU A 125 -25.75 -1.81 8.44
CA LEU A 125 -25.62 -2.02 6.99
C LEU A 125 -24.95 -3.38 6.74
N GLU A 126 -25.47 -4.15 5.79
CA GLU A 126 -24.95 -5.49 5.42
C GLU A 126 -24.42 -5.55 4.00
N ASN A 127 -24.92 -4.68 3.13
CA ASN A 127 -24.62 -4.71 1.70
C ASN A 127 -24.56 -3.30 1.13
N VAL A 128 -23.74 -3.10 0.14
CA VAL A 128 -23.69 -1.89 -0.69
C VAL A 128 -23.66 -2.29 -2.17
N THR A 129 -24.27 -1.45 -2.98
CA THR A 129 -24.20 -1.54 -4.43
C THR A 129 -23.09 -0.62 -4.97
N LYS A 130 -22.69 -0.83 -6.23
CA LYS A 130 -21.81 0.11 -6.95
C LYS A 130 -22.35 1.53 -6.90
N GLN A 131 -23.66 1.70 -7.11
CA GLN A 131 -24.29 3.01 -7.12
C GLN A 131 -24.30 3.67 -5.73
N ASP A 132 -24.49 2.88 -4.65
CA ASP A 132 -24.40 3.39 -3.28
C ASP A 132 -23.00 3.95 -3.01
N LEU A 133 -21.96 3.22 -3.40
CA LEU A 133 -20.57 3.67 -3.25
C LEU A 133 -20.31 4.92 -4.10
N ILE A 134 -20.69 4.95 -5.37
CA ILE A 134 -20.55 6.15 -6.18
C ILE A 134 -21.22 7.35 -5.47
N ASN A 135 -22.45 7.20 -5.05
CA ASN A 135 -23.20 8.29 -4.45
C ASN A 135 -22.59 8.78 -3.13
N ILE A 136 -22.18 7.88 -2.22
CA ILE A 136 -21.64 8.30 -0.91
C ILE A 136 -20.28 8.99 -1.05
N TYR A 137 -19.50 8.68 -2.10
CA TYR A 137 -18.20 9.32 -2.36
C TYR A 137 -18.29 10.58 -3.22
N THR A 138 -19.38 10.78 -4.03
CA THR A 138 -19.43 11.86 -5.03
C THR A 138 -20.59 12.82 -4.86
N VAL A 139 -21.63 12.48 -4.09
CA VAL A 139 -22.84 13.31 -3.93
C VAL A 139 -23.01 13.75 -2.49
N GLU A 140 -22.86 15.05 -2.22
CA GLU A 140 -23.04 15.63 -0.88
C GLU A 140 -24.44 15.33 -0.31
N GLY A 141 -24.47 15.02 0.98
CA GLY A 141 -25.71 14.72 1.69
C GLY A 141 -26.24 13.30 1.48
N THR A 142 -25.54 12.45 0.72
CA THR A 142 -25.88 11.02 0.61
C THR A 142 -25.78 10.34 1.97
N THR A 143 -26.72 9.44 2.26
CA THR A 143 -26.72 8.61 3.46
C THR A 143 -27.02 7.15 3.10
N LEU A 144 -26.39 6.22 3.83
CA LEU A 144 -26.65 4.78 3.73
C LEU A 144 -26.99 4.26 5.14
N GLY A 145 -28.27 4.29 5.51
CA GLY A 145 -28.68 4.02 6.89
C GLY A 145 -28.09 5.05 7.87
N SER A 146 -27.27 4.61 8.82
CA SER A 146 -26.55 5.49 9.75
C SER A 146 -25.30 6.14 9.15
N VAL A 147 -24.80 5.61 8.02
CA VAL A 147 -23.58 6.09 7.39
C VAL A 147 -23.82 7.42 6.66
N VAL A 148 -23.07 8.43 7.02
CA VAL A 148 -23.15 9.81 6.48
C VAL A 148 -21.77 10.34 6.05
N ARG A 149 -20.70 9.57 6.27
CA ARG A 149 -19.31 9.97 5.96
C ARG A 149 -18.59 8.86 5.19
N ALA A 150 -17.93 9.21 4.10
CA ALA A 150 -17.04 8.31 3.38
C ALA A 150 -15.59 8.67 3.68
N LEU A 151 -14.81 7.68 4.13
CA LEU A 151 -13.38 7.83 4.40
C LEU A 151 -12.60 7.35 3.18
N ARG A 152 -11.58 8.10 2.77
CA ARG A 152 -10.77 7.77 1.60
C ARG A 152 -9.30 7.63 1.95
N ARG A 153 -8.60 6.92 1.11
CA ARG A 153 -7.15 6.79 1.16
C ARG A 153 -6.47 8.02 0.54
N GLU A 154 -5.20 8.18 0.84
CA GLU A 154 -4.30 9.20 0.32
C GLU A 154 -4.13 9.12 -1.20
N SER A 155 -3.68 10.21 -1.80
CA SER A 155 -3.21 10.22 -3.19
C SER A 155 -1.99 9.30 -3.34
N GLY A 156 -1.92 8.52 -4.40
CA GLY A 156 -0.87 7.50 -4.60
C GLY A 156 -1.16 6.15 -3.95
N SER A 157 -2.28 6.01 -3.21
CA SER A 157 -2.74 4.70 -2.73
C SER A 157 -3.23 3.84 -3.90
N GLY A 158 -2.61 2.66 -4.08
CA GLY A 158 -3.10 1.68 -5.05
C GLY A 158 -4.50 1.15 -4.72
N THR A 159 -4.89 1.13 -3.42
CA THR A 159 -6.27 0.78 -3.02
C THR A 159 -7.26 1.82 -3.49
N ARG A 160 -6.92 3.11 -3.36
CA ARG A 160 -7.75 4.20 -3.88
C ARG A 160 -7.88 4.10 -5.39
N SER A 161 -6.76 3.97 -6.10
CA SER A 161 -6.77 3.85 -7.56
C SER A 161 -7.62 2.68 -8.04
N GLY A 162 -7.43 1.47 -7.49
CA GLY A 162 -8.23 0.30 -7.85
C GLY A 162 -9.72 0.47 -7.50
N PHE A 163 -10.04 1.06 -6.35
CA PHE A 163 -11.43 1.32 -5.95
C PHE A 163 -12.11 2.32 -6.90
N GLN A 164 -11.43 3.41 -7.24
CA GLN A 164 -11.94 4.42 -8.15
C GLN A 164 -12.12 3.88 -9.57
N GLU A 165 -11.12 3.14 -10.09
CA GLU A 165 -11.19 2.51 -11.41
C GLU A 165 -12.40 1.56 -11.53
N ILE A 166 -12.63 0.69 -10.55
CA ILE A 166 -13.78 -0.23 -10.55
C ILE A 166 -15.11 0.52 -10.50
N LEU A 167 -15.18 1.59 -9.71
CA LEU A 167 -16.39 2.42 -9.61
C LEU A 167 -16.57 3.32 -10.84
N GLY A 168 -15.52 3.65 -11.56
CA GLY A 168 -15.53 4.61 -12.67
C GLY A 168 -15.67 6.04 -12.18
N ILE A 169 -14.95 6.41 -11.10
CA ILE A 169 -14.92 7.75 -10.52
C ILE A 169 -13.49 8.28 -10.50
N GLU A 170 -13.33 9.58 -10.70
CA GLU A 170 -12.03 10.26 -10.69
C GLU A 170 -11.87 11.12 -9.42
N ASP A 171 -10.67 11.61 -9.17
CA ASP A 171 -10.37 12.45 -8.01
C ASP A 171 -11.21 13.73 -7.95
N GLU A 172 -11.55 14.28 -9.10
CA GLU A 172 -12.37 15.48 -9.26
C GLU A 172 -13.86 15.25 -8.94
N ASP A 173 -14.32 14.00 -9.05
CA ASP A 173 -15.71 13.62 -8.68
C ASP A 173 -15.89 13.52 -7.18
N LEU A 174 -14.81 13.30 -6.43
CA LEU A 174 -14.88 13.07 -4.99
C LEU A 174 -15.30 14.33 -4.24
N ILE A 175 -16.19 14.15 -3.27
CA ILE A 175 -16.59 15.24 -2.37
C ILE A 175 -15.36 15.79 -1.63
N GLN A 176 -15.19 17.11 -1.63
CA GLN A 176 -14.04 17.81 -1.04
C GLN A 176 -14.35 18.45 0.33
N SER A 177 -15.56 18.26 0.88
CA SER A 177 -15.97 18.85 2.16
C SER A 177 -15.33 18.18 3.39
N GLU A 178 -15.40 18.85 4.56
CA GLU A 178 -14.74 18.40 5.81
C GLU A 178 -15.17 17.03 6.34
N GLY A 179 -16.28 16.47 5.89
CA GLY A 179 -16.75 15.11 6.25
C GLY A 179 -15.99 13.98 5.57
N PHE A 180 -15.16 14.29 4.59
CA PHE A 180 -14.38 13.34 3.79
C PHE A 180 -12.91 13.39 4.17
N ASN A 181 -12.57 12.72 5.26
CA ASN A 181 -11.19 12.67 5.72
C ASN A 181 -10.37 11.71 4.86
N GLN A 182 -9.18 12.15 4.50
CA GLN A 182 -8.16 11.33 3.85
C GLN A 182 -7.26 10.72 4.91
N TYR A 183 -6.93 9.45 4.76
CA TYR A 183 -6.09 8.69 5.69
C TYR A 183 -4.88 8.10 4.97
N ASP A 184 -3.71 8.27 5.56
CA ASP A 184 -2.46 7.76 5.03
C ASP A 184 -2.25 6.32 5.49
N GLY A 185 -2.38 5.39 4.55
CA GLY A 185 -2.20 3.97 4.79
C GLY A 185 -3.48 3.22 5.19
N THR A 186 -3.43 1.90 5.03
CA THR A 186 -4.52 0.97 5.37
C THR A 186 -4.84 1.02 6.87
N GLY A 187 -3.82 1.02 7.72
CA GLY A 187 -3.97 1.02 9.17
C GLY A 187 -4.67 2.26 9.70
N ALA A 188 -4.32 3.46 9.21
CA ALA A 188 -4.93 4.70 9.66
C ALA A 188 -6.43 4.79 9.29
N LEU A 189 -6.81 4.35 8.09
CA LEU A 189 -8.22 4.30 7.69
C LEU A 189 -8.98 3.27 8.53
N LYS A 190 -8.42 2.08 8.72
CA LYS A 190 -9.03 1.03 9.55
C LYS A 190 -9.26 1.52 10.98
N GLU A 191 -8.26 2.16 11.60
CA GLU A 191 -8.36 2.72 12.94
C GLU A 191 -9.48 3.76 13.04
N ALA A 192 -9.63 4.62 12.03
CA ALA A 192 -10.71 5.61 11.99
C ALA A 192 -12.10 4.96 11.95
N ILE A 193 -12.27 3.83 11.28
CA ILE A 193 -13.50 3.03 11.28
C ILE A 193 -13.73 2.38 12.65
N VAL A 194 -12.68 1.83 13.27
CA VAL A 194 -12.77 1.21 14.61
C VAL A 194 -13.25 2.22 15.65
N GLN A 195 -12.71 3.44 15.62
CA GLN A 195 -13.06 4.49 16.58
C GLN A 195 -14.40 5.18 16.31
N ASP A 196 -15.03 4.93 15.17
CA ASP A 196 -16.36 5.46 14.84
C ASP A 196 -17.49 4.64 15.48
N GLU A 197 -17.56 4.59 16.82
CA GLU A 197 -18.56 3.81 17.58
C GLU A 197 -20.01 4.15 17.21
N ALA A 198 -20.25 5.36 16.71
CA ALA A 198 -21.55 5.79 16.22
C ALA A 198 -21.94 5.16 14.87
N ALA A 199 -21.01 4.43 14.23
CA ALA A 199 -21.18 3.73 12.96
C ALA A 199 -21.71 4.64 11.84
N THR A 200 -21.12 5.82 11.72
CA THR A 200 -21.50 6.86 10.76
C THR A 200 -20.59 6.92 9.55
N ALA A 201 -19.46 6.20 9.58
CA ALA A 201 -18.45 6.21 8.53
C ALA A 201 -18.40 4.88 7.77
N ILE A 202 -18.08 4.98 6.48
CA ILE A 202 -17.74 3.88 5.58
C ILE A 202 -16.36 4.14 4.98
N GLY A 203 -15.59 3.09 4.77
CA GLY A 203 -14.29 3.17 4.13
C GLY A 203 -13.99 1.91 3.34
N TYR A 204 -12.77 1.82 2.80
CA TYR A 204 -12.32 0.65 2.05
C TYR A 204 -10.85 0.34 2.37
N ILE A 205 -10.56 -0.94 2.54
CA ILE A 205 -9.22 -1.46 2.84
C ILE A 205 -8.95 -2.74 2.03
N SER A 206 -7.71 -3.22 2.05
CA SER A 206 -7.40 -4.57 1.57
C SER A 206 -8.17 -5.61 2.39
N MET A 207 -8.70 -6.62 1.72
CA MET A 207 -9.39 -7.74 2.39
C MET A 207 -8.43 -8.50 3.33
N ALA A 208 -7.14 -8.57 3.02
CA ALA A 208 -6.12 -9.16 3.88
C ALA A 208 -6.02 -8.45 5.26
N SER A 209 -6.40 -7.17 5.33
CA SER A 209 -6.36 -6.37 6.57
C SER A 209 -7.69 -6.41 7.37
N VAL A 210 -8.68 -7.17 6.93
CA VAL A 210 -9.97 -7.31 7.63
C VAL A 210 -9.83 -8.28 8.80
N ASP A 211 -10.23 -7.84 9.99
CA ASP A 211 -10.33 -8.67 11.18
C ASP A 211 -11.63 -8.36 11.96
N SER A 212 -11.76 -8.92 13.16
CA SER A 212 -12.96 -8.75 14.02
C SER A 212 -13.20 -7.31 14.51
N THR A 213 -12.28 -6.38 14.29
CA THR A 213 -12.41 -4.97 14.72
C THR A 213 -13.20 -4.12 13.74
N VAL A 214 -13.38 -4.57 12.51
CA VAL A 214 -14.20 -3.93 11.47
C VAL A 214 -15.19 -4.93 10.88
N LYS A 215 -16.30 -4.43 10.34
CA LYS A 215 -17.27 -5.22 9.61
C LYS A 215 -17.12 -4.96 8.12
N ALA A 216 -16.80 -6.00 7.35
CA ALA A 216 -16.83 -5.95 5.90
C ALA A 216 -18.26 -6.14 5.39
N LEU A 217 -18.64 -5.33 4.42
CA LEU A 217 -19.96 -5.37 3.78
C LEU A 217 -19.93 -6.23 2.52
N ASN A 218 -21.06 -6.85 2.21
CA ASN A 218 -21.27 -7.44 0.89
C ASN A 218 -21.25 -6.31 -0.17
N TYR A 219 -20.72 -6.63 -1.33
CA TYR A 219 -20.77 -5.75 -2.51
C TYR A 219 -21.59 -6.41 -3.61
N GLU A 220 -22.64 -5.72 -4.10
CA GLU A 220 -23.60 -6.27 -5.08
C GLU A 220 -24.21 -7.61 -4.62
N GLY A 221 -24.35 -7.81 -3.31
CA GLY A 221 -24.86 -9.05 -2.72
C GLY A 221 -23.81 -10.16 -2.56
N VAL A 222 -22.57 -9.93 -2.96
CA VAL A 222 -21.48 -10.90 -2.86
C VAL A 222 -20.60 -10.61 -1.64
N GLU A 223 -20.35 -11.63 -0.83
CA GLU A 223 -19.50 -11.54 0.36
C GLU A 223 -18.02 -11.43 -0.01
N PRO A 224 -17.23 -10.55 0.67
CA PRO A 224 -15.80 -10.43 0.46
C PRO A 224 -15.04 -11.63 1.07
N THR A 225 -14.96 -12.72 0.32
CA THR A 225 -14.24 -13.94 0.70
C THR A 225 -13.16 -14.29 -0.33
N THR A 226 -12.16 -15.04 0.11
CA THR A 226 -11.09 -15.52 -0.79
C THR A 226 -11.67 -16.35 -1.94
N GLU A 227 -12.69 -17.15 -1.69
CA GLU A 227 -13.38 -17.97 -2.70
C GLU A 227 -14.03 -17.09 -3.76
N ASN A 228 -14.76 -16.04 -3.35
CA ASN A 228 -15.46 -15.14 -4.26
C ASN A 228 -14.50 -14.24 -5.03
N VAL A 229 -13.34 -13.89 -4.46
CA VAL A 229 -12.26 -13.19 -5.19
C VAL A 229 -11.65 -14.13 -6.23
N LYS A 230 -11.35 -15.39 -5.87
CA LYS A 230 -10.79 -16.39 -6.78
C LYS A 230 -11.71 -16.74 -7.94
N SER A 231 -13.02 -16.86 -7.68
CA SER A 231 -14.01 -17.14 -8.74
C SER A 231 -14.29 -15.95 -9.65
N GLY A 232 -13.93 -14.73 -9.20
CA GLY A 232 -14.28 -13.48 -9.88
C GLY A 232 -15.69 -12.97 -9.59
N ASP A 233 -16.43 -13.60 -8.67
CA ASP A 233 -17.77 -13.17 -8.28
C ASP A 233 -17.72 -11.87 -7.47
N TYR A 234 -16.68 -11.69 -6.64
CA TYR A 234 -16.45 -10.44 -5.93
C TYR A 234 -15.69 -9.45 -6.81
N ALA A 235 -16.41 -8.47 -7.36
CA ALA A 235 -15.89 -7.58 -8.39
C ALA A 235 -14.95 -6.47 -7.88
N LEU A 236 -14.96 -6.15 -6.57
CA LEU A 236 -14.00 -5.21 -5.98
C LEU A 236 -12.66 -5.92 -5.71
N GLN A 237 -11.92 -6.22 -6.78
CA GLN A 237 -10.63 -6.91 -6.69
C GLN A 237 -9.58 -6.25 -7.59
N ARG A 238 -8.31 -6.45 -7.23
CA ARG A 238 -7.16 -5.87 -7.91
C ARG A 238 -5.93 -6.75 -7.79
N PRO A 239 -4.91 -6.59 -8.64
CA PRO A 239 -3.65 -7.30 -8.46
C PRO A 239 -2.80 -6.69 -7.33
N PHE A 240 -2.09 -7.53 -6.61
CA PHE A 240 -0.88 -7.18 -5.90
C PHE A 240 0.30 -7.45 -6.80
N VAL A 241 1.12 -6.44 -7.00
CA VAL A 241 2.19 -6.43 -8.01
C VAL A 241 3.52 -6.07 -7.34
N ILE A 242 4.56 -6.79 -7.71
CA ILE A 242 5.94 -6.35 -7.52
C ILE A 242 6.44 -5.72 -8.82
N CYS A 243 7.30 -4.71 -8.72
CA CYS A 243 7.86 -4.04 -9.89
C CYS A 243 9.34 -3.69 -9.71
N TYR A 244 10.12 -3.83 -10.76
CA TYR A 244 11.56 -3.64 -10.79
C TYR A 244 11.99 -3.11 -12.18
N GLN A 245 13.23 -2.62 -12.30
CA GLN A 245 13.69 -2.05 -13.56
C GLN A 245 13.96 -3.10 -14.64
N ASP A 246 14.62 -4.18 -14.27
CA ASP A 246 15.06 -5.26 -15.18
C ASP A 246 15.27 -6.52 -14.33
N TYR A 247 14.52 -7.59 -14.60
CA TYR A 247 14.64 -8.86 -13.87
C TYR A 247 16.04 -9.46 -14.00
N ASP A 248 16.63 -9.43 -15.18
CA ASP A 248 17.94 -10.04 -15.42
C ASP A 248 19.05 -9.33 -14.63
N ALA A 249 18.86 -8.05 -14.31
CA ALA A 249 19.80 -7.25 -13.53
C ALA A 249 19.67 -7.41 -12.00
N LEU A 250 18.60 -8.05 -11.51
CA LEU A 250 18.43 -8.33 -10.08
C LEU A 250 19.49 -9.28 -9.55
N ASP A 251 19.86 -9.11 -8.28
CA ASP A 251 20.70 -10.07 -7.56
C ASP A 251 20.01 -11.43 -7.44
N GLU A 252 20.78 -12.52 -7.43
CA GLU A 252 20.25 -13.88 -7.36
C GLU A 252 19.38 -14.11 -6.11
N LEU A 253 19.74 -13.52 -4.96
CA LEU A 253 18.92 -13.60 -3.74
C LEU A 253 17.53 -12.96 -3.92
N VAL A 254 17.47 -11.84 -4.66
CA VAL A 254 16.20 -11.16 -4.96
C VAL A 254 15.34 -11.99 -5.91
N LYS A 255 15.96 -12.60 -6.93
CA LYS A 255 15.27 -13.51 -7.86
C LYS A 255 14.70 -14.72 -7.14
N GLU A 256 15.49 -15.34 -6.25
CA GLU A 256 15.05 -16.48 -5.45
C GLU A 256 13.87 -16.14 -4.50
N PHE A 257 13.80 -14.88 -4.02
CA PHE A 257 12.63 -14.41 -3.27
C PHE A 257 11.38 -14.25 -4.15
N ILE A 258 11.57 -13.83 -5.40
CA ILE A 258 10.46 -13.60 -6.34
C ILE A 258 9.87 -14.92 -6.86
N GLU A 259 10.68 -15.97 -7.06
CA GLU A 259 10.29 -17.32 -7.54
C GLU A 259 9.60 -18.16 -6.45
#